data_9c64ce57f838d605040ba7c1babdb7ac
#
_entry.id   9c64ce57f838d605040ba7c1babdb7ac
#
_cell.length_a   1.000
_cell.length_b   1.000
_cell.length_c   1.000
_cell.angle_alpha   90.00
_cell.angle_beta   90.00
_cell.angle_gamma   90.00
#
_symmetry.space_group_name_H-M   'P 1'
#
loop_
_entity.id
_entity.type
_entity.pdbx_description
1 polymer ?
#
loop_
_entity_poly.entity_id
_entity_poly.type
_entity_poly.pdbx_seq_one_letter_code
_entity_poly.pdbx_strand_id
1 'polypeptide(L)'
;MFDDIYEVVLADSPATQAIHRKIRYHVYCVERGYEDPAAYPNGEEGDLWDDDAVQFVVRERVSGRCVGAIRLILPRTVDFPVETLGCLSPVASLNLRRRQLGELSRVCIIRTPQAWMYQGPLRSGLGSVPKERELEVLVGLVRAVTVYGLQRGIERCYVLITDAFARLLGRLGLVLERAGEPVDHRGLRSPYLYLLRDSVASASAKNEELRELFAREAMAYRRSSEIDEDTIDPDSLLIEPAVAAA
;
A
#
# COMPACT_ATOMS: atom_id res chain seq x y z
N MET A 1 6.70 18.08 -5.45
CA MET A 1 5.70 17.14 -6.06
C MET A 1 6.18 15.72 -5.81
N PHE A 2 5.28 14.73 -5.62
CA PHE A 2 5.63 13.33 -5.32
C PHE A 2 6.72 12.78 -6.25
N ASP A 3 6.52 12.89 -7.56
CA ASP A 3 7.41 12.31 -8.57
C ASP A 3 8.83 12.88 -8.58
N ASP A 4 9.09 14.02 -7.94
CA ASP A 4 10.43 14.61 -7.83
C ASP A 4 11.27 13.92 -6.75
N ILE A 5 10.61 13.34 -5.75
CA ILE A 5 11.26 12.78 -4.55
C ILE A 5 11.10 11.27 -4.49
N TYR A 6 9.94 10.79 -4.85
CA TYR A 6 9.55 9.39 -4.75
C TYR A 6 9.21 8.79 -6.10
N GLU A 7 9.23 7.48 -6.14
CA GLU A 7 8.65 6.68 -7.22
C GLU A 7 7.94 5.47 -6.63
N VAL A 8 6.91 4.99 -7.32
CA VAL A 8 6.27 3.73 -6.97
C VAL A 8 6.82 2.62 -7.86
N VAL A 9 7.18 1.53 -7.23
CA VAL A 9 7.72 0.33 -7.88
C VAL A 9 6.71 -0.80 -7.76
N LEU A 10 6.37 -1.40 -8.89
CA LEU A 10 5.63 -2.66 -8.94
C LEU A 10 6.55 -3.78 -8.46
N ALA A 11 6.18 -4.44 -7.37
CA ALA A 11 6.96 -5.54 -6.79
C ALA A 11 6.67 -6.84 -7.58
N ASP A 12 7.20 -6.92 -8.80
CA ASP A 12 7.01 -8.04 -9.73
C ASP A 12 8.23 -8.98 -9.82
N SER A 13 9.22 -8.83 -8.93
CA SER A 13 10.34 -9.76 -8.73
C SER A 13 10.35 -10.33 -7.31
N PRO A 14 10.97 -11.50 -7.07
CA PRO A 14 11.11 -12.06 -5.72
C PRO A 14 11.76 -11.09 -4.73
N ALA A 15 12.78 -10.33 -5.17
CA ALA A 15 13.48 -9.36 -4.36
C ALA A 15 12.56 -8.21 -3.91
N THR A 16 11.83 -7.59 -4.84
CA THR A 16 10.91 -6.50 -4.52
C THR A 16 9.70 -6.95 -3.71
N GLN A 17 9.23 -8.19 -3.91
CA GLN A 17 8.20 -8.80 -3.08
C GLN A 17 8.69 -9.03 -1.64
N ALA A 18 9.94 -9.46 -1.47
CA ALA A 18 10.55 -9.57 -0.14
C ALA A 18 10.62 -8.20 0.56
N ILE A 19 11.01 -7.14 -0.16
CA ILE A 19 11.00 -5.76 0.36
C ILE A 19 9.58 -5.36 0.80
N HIS A 20 8.57 -5.63 -0.02
CA HIS A 20 7.18 -5.34 0.33
C HIS A 20 6.76 -6.05 1.63
N ARG A 21 7.09 -7.34 1.79
CA ARG A 21 6.79 -8.11 3.01
C ARG A 21 7.56 -7.60 4.24
N LYS A 22 8.83 -7.16 4.06
CA LYS A 22 9.64 -6.58 5.14
C LYS A 22 9.08 -5.23 5.61
N ILE A 23 8.62 -4.36 4.70
CA ILE A 23 7.93 -3.12 5.06
C ILE A 23 6.68 -3.44 5.89
N ARG A 24 5.89 -4.42 5.49
CA ARG A 24 4.70 -4.87 6.21
C ARG A 24 5.05 -5.38 7.61
N TYR A 25 6.06 -6.25 7.71
CA TYR A 25 6.55 -6.73 9.00
C TYR A 25 6.95 -5.56 9.91
N HIS A 26 7.74 -4.63 9.38
CA HIS A 26 8.15 -3.48 10.18
C HIS A 26 6.95 -2.68 10.69
N VAL A 27 6.00 -2.35 9.82
CA VAL A 27 4.85 -1.52 10.21
C VAL A 27 3.86 -2.31 11.08
N TYR A 28 3.52 -3.54 10.72
CA TYR A 28 2.47 -4.30 11.42
C TYR A 28 2.96 -4.98 12.70
N CYS A 29 4.17 -5.53 12.70
CA CYS A 29 4.71 -6.22 13.86
C CYS A 29 5.46 -5.26 14.80
N VAL A 30 6.36 -4.40 14.25
CA VAL A 30 7.27 -3.59 15.09
C VAL A 30 6.64 -2.26 15.49
N GLU A 31 6.11 -1.47 14.53
CA GLU A 31 5.57 -0.14 14.86
C GLU A 31 4.18 -0.19 15.50
N ARG A 32 3.31 -1.10 15.04
CA ARG A 32 1.89 -1.13 15.42
C ARG A 32 1.53 -2.24 16.39
N GLY A 33 2.30 -3.32 16.44
CA GLY A 33 1.96 -4.49 17.25
C GLY A 33 0.62 -5.14 16.84
N TYR A 34 0.25 -5.06 15.57
CA TYR A 34 -0.97 -5.68 15.05
C TYR A 34 -0.81 -7.16 14.80
N GLU A 35 0.41 -7.61 14.50
CA GLU A 35 0.77 -8.99 14.24
C GLU A 35 1.89 -9.42 15.20
N ASP A 36 1.88 -10.70 15.58
CA ASP A 36 2.92 -11.28 16.42
C ASP A 36 4.22 -11.47 15.59
N PRO A 37 5.33 -10.82 15.96
CA PRO A 37 6.62 -11.00 15.28
C PRO A 37 7.07 -12.46 15.22
N ALA A 38 6.71 -13.28 16.22
CA ALA A 38 7.08 -14.70 16.29
C ALA A 38 6.44 -15.54 15.16
N ALA A 39 5.33 -15.06 14.58
CA ALA A 39 4.71 -15.71 13.42
C ALA A 39 5.53 -15.51 12.13
N TYR A 40 6.49 -14.57 12.12
CA TYR A 40 7.27 -14.21 10.95
C TYR A 40 8.78 -14.21 11.25
N PRO A 41 9.39 -15.38 11.50
CA PRO A 41 10.78 -15.48 11.96
C PRO A 41 11.79 -14.90 10.95
N ASN A 42 11.42 -14.81 9.67
CA ASN A 42 12.26 -14.23 8.62
C ASN A 42 12.09 -12.68 8.50
N GLY A 43 11.29 -12.05 9.37
CA GLY A 43 11.00 -10.63 9.28
C GLY A 43 10.18 -10.23 8.04
N GLU A 44 9.42 -11.16 7.47
CA GLU A 44 8.57 -10.94 6.30
C GLU A 44 7.11 -11.27 6.65
N GLU A 45 6.25 -10.26 6.80
CA GLU A 45 4.81 -10.47 7.01
C GLU A 45 4.16 -10.84 5.68
N GLY A 46 3.40 -11.94 5.67
CA GLY A 46 2.68 -12.45 4.51
C GLY A 46 1.41 -13.20 4.91
N ASP A 47 0.50 -13.32 3.95
CA ASP A 47 -0.74 -14.08 4.12
C ASP A 47 -1.14 -14.80 2.81
N LEU A 48 -2.19 -15.61 2.89
CA LEU A 48 -2.67 -16.46 1.78
C LEU A 48 -3.13 -15.66 0.52
N TRP A 49 -3.42 -14.38 0.66
CA TRP A 49 -3.86 -13.53 -0.47
C TRP A 49 -2.70 -12.91 -1.25
N ASP A 50 -1.46 -13.09 -0.81
CA ASP A 50 -0.30 -12.51 -1.49
C ASP A 50 -0.07 -13.12 -2.88
N ASP A 51 -0.42 -14.39 -3.09
CA ASP A 51 -0.32 -15.07 -4.39
C ASP A 51 -1.32 -14.54 -5.43
N ASP A 52 -2.44 -13.96 -4.96
CA ASP A 52 -3.50 -13.40 -5.79
C ASP A 52 -3.44 -11.87 -5.84
N ALA A 53 -2.33 -11.29 -5.43
CA ALA A 53 -2.20 -9.85 -5.28
C ALA A 53 -1.11 -9.25 -6.15
N VAL A 54 -1.27 -7.96 -6.39
CA VAL A 54 -0.25 -7.08 -6.94
C VAL A 54 0.23 -6.16 -5.84
N GLN A 55 1.53 -6.06 -5.72
CA GLN A 55 2.20 -5.37 -4.62
C GLN A 55 2.98 -4.18 -5.15
N PHE A 56 2.94 -3.06 -4.42
CA PHE A 56 3.66 -1.84 -4.76
C PHE A 56 4.45 -1.35 -3.56
N VAL A 57 5.65 -0.82 -3.82
CA VAL A 57 6.47 -0.15 -2.82
C VAL A 57 6.77 1.28 -3.26
N VAL A 58 6.86 2.20 -2.32
CA VAL A 58 7.36 3.56 -2.57
C VAL A 58 8.83 3.61 -2.21
N ARG A 59 9.63 4.11 -3.13
CA ARG A 59 11.07 4.33 -2.97
C ARG A 59 11.40 5.81 -3.09
N GLU A 60 12.25 6.32 -2.23
CA GLU A 60 12.85 7.64 -2.37
C GLU A 60 13.96 7.59 -3.41
N ARG A 61 13.91 8.46 -4.41
CA ARG A 61 14.79 8.39 -5.60
C ARG A 61 16.27 8.57 -5.28
N VAL A 62 16.61 9.48 -4.35
CA VAL A 62 17.99 9.85 -4.05
C VAL A 62 18.68 8.81 -3.18
N SER A 63 17.97 8.30 -2.17
CA SER A 63 18.55 7.36 -1.20
C SER A 63 18.30 5.89 -1.56
N GLY A 64 17.39 5.61 -2.49
CA GLY A 64 16.91 4.26 -2.78
C GLY A 64 16.02 3.67 -1.66
N ARG A 65 15.77 4.41 -0.57
CA ARG A 65 15.06 3.94 0.62
C ARG A 65 13.60 3.66 0.32
N CYS A 66 13.12 2.46 0.68
CA CYS A 66 11.71 2.11 0.61
C CYS A 66 10.98 2.63 1.85
N VAL A 67 9.94 3.43 1.64
CA VAL A 67 9.26 4.19 2.71
C VAL A 67 7.80 3.79 2.91
N GLY A 68 7.23 3.00 2.00
CA GLY A 68 5.83 2.60 2.09
C GLY A 68 5.48 1.48 1.13
N ALA A 69 4.33 0.87 1.36
CA ALA A 69 3.81 -0.25 0.58
C ALA A 69 2.28 -0.25 0.53
N ILE A 70 1.72 -0.86 -0.50
CA ILE A 70 0.29 -1.17 -0.64
C ILE A 70 0.11 -2.45 -1.44
N ARG A 71 -0.99 -3.15 -1.17
CA ARG A 71 -1.38 -4.37 -1.89
C ARG A 71 -2.75 -4.21 -2.53
N LEU A 72 -2.87 -4.61 -3.79
CA LEU A 72 -4.12 -4.78 -4.52
C LEU A 72 -4.37 -6.27 -4.75
N ILE A 73 -5.36 -6.84 -4.08
CA ILE A 73 -5.81 -8.21 -4.30
C ILE A 73 -6.72 -8.23 -5.52
N LEU A 74 -6.43 -9.14 -6.45
CA LEU A 74 -7.14 -9.26 -7.71
C LEU A 74 -8.36 -10.19 -7.59
N PRO A 75 -9.37 -10.05 -8.46
CA PRO A 75 -10.60 -10.85 -8.41
C PRO A 75 -10.34 -12.25 -8.95
N ARG A 76 -9.92 -13.16 -8.10
CA ARG A 76 -9.76 -14.58 -8.41
C ARG A 76 -10.88 -15.43 -7.80
N THR A 77 -10.65 -16.73 -7.69
CA THR A 77 -11.65 -17.70 -7.22
C THR A 77 -11.90 -17.68 -5.72
N VAL A 78 -10.96 -17.14 -4.95
CA VAL A 78 -11.09 -17.02 -3.49
C VAL A 78 -11.78 -15.72 -3.09
N ASP A 79 -12.41 -15.73 -1.92
CA ASP A 79 -13.03 -14.54 -1.36
C ASP A 79 -12.00 -13.49 -0.98
N PHE A 80 -12.36 -12.22 -1.10
CA PHE A 80 -11.54 -11.13 -0.58
C PHE A 80 -11.48 -11.18 0.95
N PRO A 81 -10.38 -10.71 1.59
CA PRO A 81 -10.29 -10.62 3.05
C PRO A 81 -11.53 -10.03 3.71
N VAL A 82 -12.05 -8.92 3.18
CA VAL A 82 -13.22 -8.25 3.74
C VAL A 82 -14.50 -9.12 3.68
N GLU A 83 -14.63 -9.97 2.68
CA GLU A 83 -15.78 -10.88 2.54
C GLU A 83 -15.78 -11.95 3.63
N THR A 84 -14.60 -12.38 4.08
CA THR A 84 -14.47 -13.38 5.16
C THR A 84 -14.88 -12.84 6.53
N LEU A 85 -15.00 -11.53 6.69
CA LEU A 85 -15.38 -10.89 7.96
C LEU A 85 -16.89 -10.80 8.19
N GLY A 86 -17.70 -11.14 7.18
CA GLY A 86 -19.15 -11.11 7.30
C GLY A 86 -19.76 -9.72 7.55
N CYS A 87 -19.02 -8.65 7.29
CA CYS A 87 -19.43 -7.27 7.56
C CYS A 87 -20.02 -6.53 6.35
N LEU A 88 -19.99 -7.15 5.15
CA LEU A 88 -20.51 -6.53 3.93
C LEU A 88 -22.04 -6.55 3.90
N SER A 89 -22.63 -5.44 3.46
CA SER A 89 -24.07 -5.39 3.18
C SER A 89 -24.39 -6.19 1.91
N PRO A 90 -25.45 -7.01 1.90
CA PRO A 90 -25.89 -7.74 0.70
C PRO A 90 -26.15 -6.81 -0.50
N VAL A 91 -26.60 -5.58 -0.24
CA VAL A 91 -26.88 -4.59 -1.29
C VAL A 91 -25.61 -4.07 -1.96
N ALA A 92 -24.50 -3.99 -1.22
CA ALA A 92 -23.25 -3.47 -1.74
C ALA A 92 -22.62 -4.37 -2.83
N SER A 93 -22.98 -5.66 -2.86
CA SER A 93 -22.46 -6.65 -3.81
C SER A 93 -23.39 -6.96 -4.98
N LEU A 94 -24.70 -6.60 -4.90
CA LEU A 94 -25.75 -7.09 -5.80
C LEU A 94 -25.55 -6.76 -7.30
N ASN A 95 -24.80 -5.74 -7.65
CA ASN A 95 -24.61 -5.32 -9.05
C ASN A 95 -23.13 -5.29 -9.47
N LEU A 96 -22.24 -5.88 -8.68
CA LEU A 96 -20.81 -5.82 -8.95
C LEU A 96 -20.36 -7.09 -9.67
N ARG A 97 -19.77 -6.91 -10.85
CA ARG A 97 -19.11 -8.02 -11.54
C ARG A 97 -17.80 -8.30 -10.84
N ARG A 98 -17.60 -9.52 -10.32
CA ARG A 98 -16.37 -9.94 -9.61
C ARG A 98 -15.09 -9.48 -10.31
N ARG A 99 -15.04 -9.65 -11.64
CA ARG A 99 -13.87 -9.25 -12.46
C ARG A 99 -13.54 -7.76 -12.45
N GLN A 100 -14.47 -6.91 -12.00
CA GLN A 100 -14.30 -5.45 -11.90
C GLN A 100 -14.02 -4.99 -10.47
N LEU A 101 -13.90 -5.95 -9.55
CA LEU A 101 -13.60 -5.71 -8.15
C LEU A 101 -12.16 -6.05 -7.81
N GLY A 102 -11.61 -5.36 -6.83
CA GLY A 102 -10.38 -5.72 -6.13
C GLY A 102 -10.52 -5.42 -4.64
N GLU A 103 -9.49 -5.70 -3.86
CA GLU A 103 -9.39 -5.20 -2.48
C GLU A 103 -8.04 -4.54 -2.26
N LEU A 104 -8.05 -3.30 -1.77
CA LEU A 104 -6.85 -2.59 -1.32
C LEU A 104 -6.60 -2.90 0.15
N SER A 105 -5.42 -3.37 0.43
CA SER A 105 -5.02 -3.76 1.78
C SER A 105 -3.53 -3.47 2.02
N ARG A 106 -3.08 -3.72 3.24
CA ARG A 106 -1.66 -3.59 3.62
C ARG A 106 -1.04 -2.24 3.24
N VAL A 107 -1.80 -1.13 3.43
CA VAL A 107 -1.24 0.23 3.30
C VAL A 107 -0.29 0.47 4.46
N CYS A 108 0.98 0.63 4.14
CA CYS A 108 2.06 0.83 5.10
C CYS A 108 2.84 2.10 4.74
N ILE A 109 3.13 2.93 5.73
CA ILE A 109 4.09 4.04 5.64
C ILE A 109 4.98 3.94 6.87
N ILE A 110 6.29 3.84 6.65
CA ILE A 110 7.27 3.70 7.71
C ILE A 110 7.46 5.06 8.40
N ARG A 111 7.28 5.07 9.72
CA ARG A 111 7.42 6.28 10.55
C ARG A 111 8.69 6.28 11.36
N THR A 112 9.10 5.10 11.83
CA THR A 112 10.32 4.93 12.63
C THR A 112 11.35 4.17 11.82
N PRO A 113 12.44 4.83 11.39
CA PRO A 113 13.49 4.15 10.66
C PRO A 113 14.22 3.15 11.56
N GLN A 114 14.53 1.98 11.00
CA GLN A 114 15.33 0.95 11.67
C GLN A 114 16.71 0.86 11.02
N ALA A 115 17.74 0.51 11.78
CA ALA A 115 19.11 0.44 11.30
C ALA A 115 19.29 -0.50 10.09
N TRP A 116 18.54 -1.61 10.04
CA TRP A 116 18.60 -2.57 8.93
C TRP A 116 18.06 -2.03 7.59
N MET A 117 17.28 -0.95 7.63
CA MET A 117 16.80 -0.29 6.42
C MET A 117 17.85 0.56 5.71
N TYR A 118 19.06 0.64 6.29
CA TYR A 118 20.11 1.57 5.88
C TYR A 118 21.48 0.92 5.68
N GLN A 119 21.52 -0.33 5.24
CA GLN A 119 22.77 -0.99 4.90
C GLN A 119 23.25 -0.52 3.53
N GLY A 120 24.04 0.55 3.52
CA GLY A 120 24.69 1.17 2.37
C GLY A 120 25.52 2.37 2.81
N PRO A 121 26.37 2.97 1.98
CA PRO A 121 27.13 4.15 2.34
C PRO A 121 26.19 5.34 2.55
N LEU A 122 25.73 5.49 3.78
CA LEU A 122 24.84 6.56 4.21
C LEU A 122 25.50 7.93 4.10
N ARG A 123 24.97 8.77 3.24
CA ARG A 123 25.39 10.17 3.14
C ARG A 123 24.49 11.16 3.88
N SER A 124 23.36 10.74 4.44
CA SER A 124 22.49 11.68 5.14
C SER A 124 21.64 10.98 6.20
N GLY A 125 21.47 11.68 7.32
CA GLY A 125 20.88 11.22 8.56
C GLY A 125 19.56 10.47 8.41
N LEU A 126 19.40 9.52 9.29
CA LEU A 126 18.23 8.71 9.51
C LEU A 126 17.04 9.61 9.88
N GLY A 127 16.16 9.91 8.93
CA GLY A 127 14.90 10.61 9.19
C GLY A 127 13.71 9.70 8.90
N SER A 128 12.72 9.71 9.79
CA SER A 128 11.37 9.27 9.43
C SER A 128 10.88 10.08 8.25
N VAL A 129 9.95 9.53 7.45
CA VAL A 129 9.21 10.36 6.50
C VAL A 129 8.60 11.51 7.31
N PRO A 130 8.89 12.77 6.99
CA PRO A 130 8.28 13.89 7.68
C PRO A 130 6.76 13.70 7.65
N LYS A 131 6.08 14.00 8.76
CA LYS A 131 4.63 13.79 8.89
C LYS A 131 3.85 14.45 7.75
N GLU A 132 4.35 15.57 7.26
CA GLU A 132 3.81 16.33 6.13
C GLU A 132 3.88 15.57 4.82
N ARG A 133 4.83 14.65 4.67
CA ARG A 133 5.03 13.82 3.47
C ARG A 133 4.34 12.47 3.51
N GLU A 134 3.83 12.03 4.67
CA GLU A 134 3.05 10.78 4.76
C GLU A 134 1.86 10.80 3.80
N LEU A 135 1.18 11.93 3.70
CA LEU A 135 0.06 12.11 2.80
C LEU A 135 0.47 12.06 1.33
N GLU A 136 1.63 12.64 1.01
CA GLU A 136 2.19 12.61 -0.34
C GLU A 136 2.54 11.17 -0.76
N VAL A 137 3.16 10.39 0.13
CA VAL A 137 3.46 8.97 -0.09
C VAL A 137 2.18 8.15 -0.26
N LEU A 138 1.17 8.40 0.58
CA LEU A 138 -0.14 7.74 0.48
C LEU A 138 -0.81 8.02 -0.88
N VAL A 139 -0.81 9.26 -1.33
CA VAL A 139 -1.41 9.65 -2.61
C VAL A 139 -0.67 8.99 -3.78
N GLY A 140 0.66 8.90 -3.72
CA GLY A 140 1.46 8.18 -4.71
C GLY A 140 1.08 6.69 -4.80
N LEU A 141 0.93 6.02 -3.66
CA LEU A 141 0.47 4.62 -3.59
C LEU A 141 -0.95 4.46 -4.16
N VAL A 142 -1.87 5.34 -3.76
CA VAL A 142 -3.26 5.30 -4.24
C VAL A 142 -3.31 5.53 -5.75
N ARG A 143 -2.52 6.48 -6.29
CA ARG A 143 -2.40 6.69 -7.74
C ARG A 143 -1.96 5.42 -8.46
N ALA A 144 -0.88 4.77 -7.97
CA ALA A 144 -0.34 3.57 -8.62
C ALA A 144 -1.38 2.44 -8.71
N VAL A 145 -2.05 2.12 -7.60
CA VAL A 145 -3.08 1.08 -7.59
C VAL A 145 -4.31 1.45 -8.41
N THR A 146 -4.66 2.74 -8.46
CA THR A 146 -5.78 3.24 -9.26
C THR A 146 -5.49 3.08 -10.76
N VAL A 147 -4.34 3.57 -11.22
CA VAL A 147 -3.94 3.45 -12.63
C VAL A 147 -3.82 1.97 -13.03
N TYR A 148 -3.13 1.16 -12.22
CA TYR A 148 -2.98 -0.27 -12.47
C TYR A 148 -4.34 -0.98 -12.54
N GLY A 149 -5.24 -0.70 -11.59
CA GLY A 149 -6.58 -1.28 -11.53
C GLY A 149 -7.40 -0.93 -12.77
N LEU A 150 -7.45 0.35 -13.14
CA LEU A 150 -8.18 0.80 -14.33
C LEU A 150 -7.66 0.17 -15.61
N GLN A 151 -6.34 0.02 -15.76
CA GLN A 151 -5.71 -0.67 -16.90
C GLN A 151 -6.09 -2.17 -16.99
N ARG A 152 -6.51 -2.77 -15.87
CA ARG A 152 -6.96 -4.17 -15.76
C ARG A 152 -8.47 -4.34 -15.73
N GLY A 153 -9.24 -3.26 -15.91
CA GLY A 153 -10.69 -3.28 -15.90
C GLY A 153 -11.29 -3.39 -14.49
N ILE A 154 -10.50 -3.15 -13.44
CA ILE A 154 -11.00 -3.00 -12.07
C ILE A 154 -11.58 -1.60 -11.94
N GLU A 155 -12.83 -1.52 -11.55
CA GLU A 155 -13.55 -0.26 -11.40
C GLU A 155 -13.71 0.16 -9.94
N ARG A 156 -13.75 -0.82 -9.04
CA ARG A 156 -14.00 -0.63 -7.61
C ARG A 156 -13.11 -1.53 -6.78
N CYS A 157 -12.70 -1.03 -5.62
CA CYS A 157 -11.95 -1.83 -4.66
C CYS A 157 -12.59 -1.76 -3.28
N TYR A 158 -12.74 -2.90 -2.64
CA TYR A 158 -13.01 -2.91 -1.21
C TYR A 158 -11.81 -2.33 -0.45
N VAL A 159 -12.10 -1.60 0.61
CA VAL A 159 -11.13 -1.12 1.60
C VAL A 159 -11.74 -1.20 2.99
N LEU A 160 -11.01 -1.78 3.93
CA LEU A 160 -11.43 -1.87 5.33
C LEU A 160 -10.61 -0.86 6.15
N ILE A 161 -11.22 0.28 6.48
CA ILE A 161 -10.54 1.42 7.09
C ILE A 161 -11.38 2.06 8.20
N THR A 162 -10.75 2.89 9.03
CA THR A 162 -11.48 3.70 10.02
C THR A 162 -12.29 4.80 9.32
N ASP A 163 -13.42 5.17 9.89
CA ASP A 163 -14.26 6.27 9.35
C ASP A 163 -13.50 7.61 9.34
N ALA A 164 -12.56 7.81 10.28
CA ALA A 164 -11.71 8.99 10.28
C ALA A 164 -10.77 9.04 9.06
N PHE A 165 -10.21 7.89 8.68
CA PHE A 165 -9.36 7.79 7.51
C PHE A 165 -10.17 7.92 6.21
N ALA A 166 -11.37 7.34 6.15
CA ALA A 166 -12.29 7.53 5.02
C ALA A 166 -12.62 9.03 4.80
N ARG A 167 -12.88 9.78 5.88
CA ARG A 167 -13.09 11.24 5.79
C ARG A 167 -11.85 11.99 5.29
N LEU A 168 -10.65 11.57 5.70
CA LEU A 168 -9.40 12.16 5.20
C LEU A 168 -9.26 11.95 3.69
N LEU A 169 -9.46 10.72 3.23
CA LEU A 169 -9.40 10.37 1.79
C LEU A 169 -10.46 11.14 0.98
N GLY A 170 -11.67 11.29 1.52
CA GLY A 170 -12.75 12.09 0.90
C GLY A 170 -12.39 13.57 0.74
N ARG A 171 -11.62 14.17 1.67
CA ARG A 171 -11.10 15.54 1.52
C ARG A 171 -10.11 15.66 0.37
N LEU A 172 -9.35 14.62 0.09
CA LEU A 172 -8.47 14.54 -1.08
C LEU A 172 -9.22 14.30 -2.41
N GLY A 173 -10.53 14.11 -2.35
CA GLY A 173 -11.35 13.85 -3.53
C GLY A 173 -11.53 12.37 -3.85
N LEU A 174 -11.03 11.45 -3.01
CA LEU A 174 -11.29 10.03 -3.23
C LEU A 174 -12.75 9.70 -2.90
N VAL A 175 -13.42 9.00 -3.80
CA VAL A 175 -14.84 8.62 -3.67
C VAL A 175 -14.93 7.26 -3.01
N LEU A 176 -15.55 7.24 -1.83
CA LEU A 176 -15.72 6.06 -1.00
C LEU A 176 -17.19 5.91 -0.63
N GLU A 177 -17.79 4.77 -0.98
CA GLU A 177 -19.15 4.39 -0.61
C GLU A 177 -19.11 3.36 0.51
N ARG A 178 -19.91 3.55 1.56
CA ARG A 178 -19.97 2.57 2.63
C ARG A 178 -20.53 1.25 2.12
N ALA A 179 -19.84 0.15 2.39
CA ALA A 179 -20.16 -1.17 1.85
C ALA A 179 -20.74 -2.13 2.89
N GLY A 180 -20.86 -1.70 4.16
CA GLY A 180 -21.40 -2.56 5.21
C GLY A 180 -21.23 -1.99 6.62
N GLU A 181 -21.39 -2.88 7.61
CA GLU A 181 -21.35 -2.52 9.02
C GLU A 181 -19.90 -2.50 9.56
N PRO A 182 -19.64 -1.71 10.61
CA PRO A 182 -18.35 -1.71 11.27
C PRO A 182 -18.03 -3.08 11.89
N VAL A 183 -16.76 -3.46 11.83
CA VAL A 183 -16.23 -4.68 12.44
C VAL A 183 -14.97 -4.35 13.24
N ASP A 184 -14.75 -5.06 14.35
CA ASP A 184 -13.51 -4.97 15.09
C ASP A 184 -12.45 -5.85 14.40
N HIS A 185 -11.55 -5.18 13.67
CA HIS A 185 -10.43 -5.81 13.00
C HIS A 185 -9.20 -4.90 13.14
N ARG A 186 -8.36 -5.18 14.14
CA ARG A 186 -7.25 -4.31 14.56
C ARG A 186 -7.75 -2.89 14.90
N GLY A 187 -8.82 -2.83 15.72
CA GLY A 187 -9.65 -1.66 16.01
C GLY A 187 -10.85 -1.53 15.07
N LEU A 188 -11.81 -0.69 15.48
CA LEU A 188 -13.07 -0.51 14.77
C LEU A 188 -12.85 0.05 13.36
N ARG A 189 -13.26 -0.69 12.34
CA ARG A 189 -13.15 -0.35 10.93
C ARG A 189 -14.46 -0.61 10.22
N SER A 190 -14.68 0.12 9.15
CA SER A 190 -15.83 -0.02 8.28
C SER A 190 -15.38 -0.40 6.87
N PRO A 191 -16.10 -1.30 6.20
CA PRO A 191 -15.87 -1.60 4.80
C PRO A 191 -16.38 -0.47 3.91
N TYR A 192 -15.59 -0.09 2.92
CA TYR A 192 -15.97 0.86 1.88
C TYR A 192 -15.67 0.28 0.50
N LEU A 193 -16.38 0.78 -0.51
CA LEU A 193 -16.04 0.65 -1.92
C LEU A 193 -15.34 1.93 -2.36
N TYR A 194 -14.10 1.81 -2.76
CA TYR A 194 -13.32 2.85 -3.41
C TYR A 194 -13.60 2.82 -4.91
N LEU A 195 -14.15 3.90 -5.45
CA LEU A 195 -14.53 4.05 -6.85
C LEU A 195 -13.36 4.68 -7.61
N LEU A 196 -12.64 3.89 -8.42
CA LEU A 196 -11.38 4.30 -9.01
C LEU A 196 -11.57 5.48 -9.98
N ARG A 197 -12.45 5.35 -10.96
CA ARG A 197 -12.67 6.37 -12.00
C ARG A 197 -13.25 7.66 -11.43
N ASP A 198 -14.23 7.55 -10.55
CA ASP A 198 -14.88 8.71 -9.94
C ASP A 198 -13.91 9.47 -9.04
N SER A 199 -13.00 8.75 -8.39
CA SER A 199 -11.96 9.33 -7.55
C SER A 199 -10.94 10.11 -8.37
N VAL A 200 -10.51 9.60 -9.53
CA VAL A 200 -9.62 10.37 -10.43
C VAL A 200 -10.30 11.67 -10.87
N ALA A 201 -11.56 11.60 -11.29
CA ALA A 201 -12.31 12.77 -11.71
C ALA A 201 -12.50 13.79 -10.58
N SER A 202 -12.93 13.32 -9.41
CA SER A 202 -13.18 14.18 -8.23
C SER A 202 -11.90 14.80 -7.68
N ALA A 203 -10.81 14.03 -7.54
CA ALA A 203 -9.52 14.55 -7.06
C ALA A 203 -8.96 15.61 -8.04
N SER A 204 -9.02 15.34 -9.35
CA SER A 204 -8.56 16.27 -10.39
C SER A 204 -9.38 17.57 -10.42
N ALA A 205 -10.66 17.52 -10.07
CA ALA A 205 -11.51 18.72 -10.01
C ALA A 205 -11.23 19.57 -8.75
N LYS A 206 -10.78 18.94 -7.66
CA LYS A 206 -10.57 19.62 -6.38
C LYS A 206 -9.24 20.32 -6.25
N ASN A 207 -8.19 19.79 -6.84
CA ASN A 207 -6.82 20.23 -6.61
C ASN A 207 -5.99 20.08 -7.89
N GLU A 208 -5.36 21.18 -8.31
CA GLU A 208 -4.49 21.24 -9.48
C GLU A 208 -3.32 20.26 -9.40
N GLU A 209 -2.69 20.19 -8.22
CA GLU A 209 -1.54 19.30 -7.99
C GLU A 209 -1.94 17.81 -8.14
N LEU A 210 -3.14 17.44 -7.65
CA LEU A 210 -3.68 16.09 -7.84
C LEU A 210 -4.05 15.83 -9.29
N ARG A 211 -4.59 16.84 -10.00
CA ARG A 211 -4.87 16.74 -11.42
C ARG A 211 -3.62 16.46 -12.23
N GLU A 212 -2.55 17.21 -12.00
CA GLU A 212 -1.27 16.98 -12.66
C GLU A 212 -0.68 15.62 -12.33
N LEU A 213 -0.78 15.21 -11.05
CA LEU A 213 -0.28 13.93 -10.59
C LEU A 213 -0.99 12.75 -11.27
N PHE A 214 -2.33 12.77 -11.34
CA PHE A 214 -3.10 11.72 -12.01
C PHE A 214 -2.99 11.77 -13.55
N ALA A 215 -2.74 12.93 -14.14
CA ALA A 215 -2.51 13.04 -15.57
C ALA A 215 -1.22 12.36 -16.04
N ARG A 216 -0.25 12.17 -15.15
CA ARG A 216 1.03 11.50 -15.42
C ARG A 216 0.92 9.98 -15.23
N GLU A 217 -0.01 9.33 -15.93
CA GLU A 217 -0.26 7.88 -15.77
C GLU A 217 0.99 7.03 -15.99
N ALA A 218 1.83 7.37 -16.97
CA ALA A 218 3.07 6.65 -17.27
C ALA A 218 4.10 6.69 -16.12
N MET A 219 3.95 7.64 -15.18
CA MET A 219 4.79 7.78 -13.99
C MET A 219 4.14 7.20 -12.73
N ALA A 220 2.93 6.63 -12.85
CA ALA A 220 2.20 6.13 -11.69
C ALA A 220 2.94 4.99 -10.98
N TYR A 221 3.62 4.15 -11.73
CA TYR A 221 4.52 3.13 -11.21
C TYR A 221 5.53 2.71 -12.29
N ARG A 222 6.66 2.13 -11.86
CA ARG A 222 7.67 1.48 -12.70
C ARG A 222 7.73 -0.01 -12.37
N ARG A 223 8.16 -0.83 -13.31
CA ARG A 223 8.46 -2.23 -13.05
C ARG A 223 9.79 -2.37 -12.31
N SER A 224 9.95 -3.43 -11.52
CA SER A 224 11.23 -3.68 -10.85
C SER A 224 12.38 -3.88 -11.84
N SER A 225 12.13 -4.47 -13.01
CA SER A 225 13.10 -4.65 -14.09
C SER A 225 13.57 -3.34 -14.76
N GLU A 226 12.88 -2.23 -14.52
CA GLU A 226 13.22 -0.90 -15.04
C GLU A 226 14.10 -0.10 -14.07
N ILE A 227 14.41 -0.68 -12.92
CA ILE A 227 15.23 -0.09 -11.88
C ILE A 227 16.55 -0.84 -11.89
N ASP A 228 17.68 -0.10 -11.95
CA ASP A 228 19.00 -0.71 -11.87
C ASP A 228 19.09 -1.63 -10.64
N GLU A 229 19.41 -2.91 -10.85
CA GLU A 229 19.51 -3.92 -9.79
C GLU A 229 20.51 -3.53 -8.69
N ASP A 230 21.53 -2.73 -9.03
CA ASP A 230 22.51 -2.18 -8.09
C ASP A 230 21.92 -1.24 -7.02
N THR A 231 20.66 -0.80 -7.18
CA THR A 231 19.95 0.05 -6.23
C THR A 231 18.97 -0.70 -5.33
N ILE A 232 18.71 -1.99 -5.59
CA ILE A 232 17.89 -2.86 -4.76
C ILE A 232 18.70 -4.10 -4.41
N ASP A 233 19.56 -4.00 -3.40
CA ASP A 233 20.27 -5.14 -2.84
C ASP A 233 19.39 -5.82 -1.77
N PRO A 234 18.89 -7.05 -2.02
CA PRO A 234 18.08 -7.80 -1.04
C PRO A 234 18.91 -8.19 0.19
N ASP A 235 20.23 -8.40 0.05
CA ASP A 235 21.12 -8.76 1.15
C ASP A 235 21.42 -7.55 2.06
N SER A 236 21.24 -6.33 1.54
CA SER A 236 21.29 -5.11 2.36
C SER A 236 20.14 -5.03 3.38
N LEU A 237 19.18 -5.93 3.27
CA LEU A 237 17.98 -6.02 4.11
C LEU A 237 18.02 -7.24 5.08
N LEU A 238 19.17 -7.91 5.23
CA LEU A 238 19.28 -9.01 6.19
C LEU A 238 19.10 -8.49 7.61
N ILE A 239 17.97 -8.86 8.20
CA ILE A 239 17.70 -8.70 9.62
C ILE A 239 18.48 -9.80 10.33
N GLU A 240 19.52 -9.45 11.11
CA GLU A 240 19.97 -10.37 12.14
C GLU A 240 18.80 -10.55 13.11
N PRO A 241 18.39 -11.81 13.40
CA PRO A 241 17.35 -12.04 14.39
C PRO A 241 17.79 -11.37 15.69
N ALA A 242 16.92 -10.54 16.27
CA ALA A 242 17.16 -9.95 17.57
C ALA A 242 17.42 -11.11 18.54
N VAL A 243 18.67 -11.25 18.96
CA VAL A 243 19.05 -12.17 20.03
C VAL A 243 18.28 -11.72 21.25
N ALA A 244 17.30 -12.53 21.65
CA ALA A 244 16.58 -12.32 22.89
C ALA A 244 17.62 -12.25 24.02
N ALA A 245 17.82 -11.07 24.56
CA ALA A 245 18.59 -10.91 25.79
C ALA A 245 17.80 -11.60 26.91
N ALA A 246 18.42 -12.65 27.46
CA ALA A 246 17.95 -13.42 28.60
C ALA A 246 17.90 -12.55 29.87
#